data_3d4e068d373971e3c5bb1da8cb612b4e
#
_entry.id   3d4e068d373971e3c5bb1da8cb612b4e
#
_cell.length_a   1.000
_cell.length_b   1.000
_cell.length_c   1.000
_cell.angle_alpha   90.00
_cell.angle_beta   90.00
_cell.angle_gamma   90.00
#
_symmetry.space_group_name_H-M   'P 1'
#
loop_
_entity.id
_entity.type
_entity.pdbx_description
1 polymer ?
#
loop_
_entity_poly.entity_id
_entity_poly.type
_entity_poly.pdbx_seq_one_letter_code
_entity_poly.pdbx_strand_id
1 'polypeptide(L)'
;VDTLGPVSPSECPDQRVAVVIPAKDEAARIAATVRACRAIPRVDLVVVVDDGSVDSTQDHARAAGAVTVRHSVTRGKATALETGAGVVAMRDYSDGPARLLLFIDADLGDSAASCAELVPPVVDGVADMSIAVPPKQSGAGGRGRVVRAARRAISLSTGWLPVAPPSGQRRLSRE
;
A
#
# COMPACT_ATOMS: atom_id res chain seq x y z
N VAL A 1 15.30 -14.23 -33.08
CA VAL A 1 14.18 -13.58 -32.42
C VAL A 1 13.71 -14.54 -31.35
N ASP A 2 14.31 -14.45 -30.14
CA ASP A 2 13.91 -15.25 -28.97
C ASP A 2 12.60 -14.69 -28.43
N THR A 3 11.53 -15.42 -28.65
CA THR A 3 10.25 -15.24 -27.97
C THR A 3 10.40 -15.75 -26.55
N LEU A 4 10.64 -14.86 -25.60
CA LEU A 4 10.45 -15.17 -24.19
C LEU A 4 8.98 -15.55 -24.00
N GLY A 5 8.71 -16.83 -23.79
CA GLY A 5 7.38 -17.32 -23.44
C GLY A 5 6.93 -16.74 -22.10
N PRO A 6 5.61 -16.73 -21.83
CA PRO A 6 5.09 -16.26 -20.55
C PRO A 6 5.70 -17.07 -19.41
N VAL A 7 6.35 -16.37 -18.46
CA VAL A 7 6.92 -16.97 -17.25
C VAL A 7 5.75 -17.54 -16.45
N SER A 8 5.81 -18.83 -16.14
CA SER A 8 4.76 -19.50 -15.34
C SER A 8 4.68 -18.91 -13.94
N PRO A 9 3.46 -18.65 -13.41
CA PRO A 9 3.23 -17.98 -12.12
C PRO A 9 3.79 -18.71 -10.88
N SER A 10 4.24 -19.95 -11.03
CA SER A 10 4.73 -20.81 -9.93
C SER A 10 6.23 -20.65 -9.61
N GLU A 11 6.96 -19.75 -10.26
CA GLU A 11 8.44 -19.75 -10.23
C GLU A 11 9.10 -18.66 -9.37
N CYS A 12 8.36 -17.88 -8.57
CA CYS A 12 8.97 -16.97 -7.59
C CYS A 12 8.57 -17.34 -6.15
N PRO A 13 9.13 -18.44 -5.57
CA PRO A 13 8.85 -18.79 -4.17
C PRO A 13 9.33 -17.71 -3.19
N ASP A 14 10.28 -16.87 -3.58
CA ASP A 14 10.93 -15.85 -2.74
C ASP A 14 10.40 -14.42 -2.95
N GLN A 15 9.29 -14.22 -3.66
CA GLN A 15 8.75 -12.88 -3.85
C GLN A 15 8.31 -12.25 -2.53
N ARG A 16 9.04 -11.23 -2.09
CA ARG A 16 8.81 -10.51 -0.83
C ARG A 16 7.88 -9.32 -1.04
N VAL A 17 7.24 -8.88 0.04
CA VAL A 17 6.31 -7.73 0.05
C VAL A 17 6.79 -6.71 1.06
N ALA A 18 6.83 -5.45 0.67
CA ALA A 18 6.99 -4.32 1.56
C ALA A 18 5.67 -3.56 1.70
N VAL A 19 5.28 -3.27 2.94
CA VAL A 19 4.13 -2.41 3.23
C VAL A 19 4.60 -0.99 3.43
N VAL A 20 3.93 -0.03 2.79
CA VAL A 20 4.15 1.41 2.96
C VAL A 20 2.89 2.05 3.53
N ILE A 21 3.03 2.70 4.68
CA ILE A 21 1.93 3.31 5.43
C ILE A 21 2.22 4.81 5.60
N PRO A 22 1.53 5.69 4.86
CA PRO A 22 1.56 7.12 5.14
C PRO A 22 0.71 7.40 6.38
N ALA A 23 1.27 8.08 7.37
CA ALA A 23 0.60 8.34 8.64
C ALA A 23 0.71 9.82 9.05
N LYS A 24 -0.37 10.35 9.59
CA LYS A 24 -0.39 11.67 10.23
C LYS A 24 -1.40 11.69 11.36
N ASP A 25 -0.93 11.96 12.59
CA ASP A 25 -1.74 12.02 13.81
C ASP A 25 -2.59 10.76 14.04
N GLU A 26 -1.96 9.57 13.92
CA GLU A 26 -2.59 8.25 14.01
C GLU A 26 -2.06 7.42 15.19
N ALA A 27 -1.55 8.06 16.26
CA ALA A 27 -0.96 7.37 17.41
C ALA A 27 -1.88 6.29 18.01
N ALA A 28 -3.19 6.48 17.97
CA ALA A 28 -4.16 5.54 18.56
C ALA A 28 -4.25 4.21 17.78
N ARG A 29 -3.99 4.20 16.47
CA ARG A 29 -4.26 3.05 15.58
C ARG A 29 -3.03 2.49 14.90
N ILE A 30 -1.98 3.30 14.70
CA ILE A 30 -0.82 2.92 13.91
C ILE A 30 -0.14 1.65 14.40
N ALA A 31 -0.04 1.44 15.70
CA ALA A 31 0.60 0.25 16.27
C ALA A 31 -0.15 -1.05 15.94
N ALA A 32 -1.49 -1.03 15.97
CA ALA A 32 -2.33 -2.16 15.56
C ALA A 32 -2.20 -2.41 14.05
N THR A 33 -2.27 -1.34 13.24
CA THR A 33 -2.09 -1.43 11.79
C THR A 33 -0.74 -2.06 11.42
N VAL A 34 0.36 -1.62 12.03
CA VAL A 34 1.70 -2.19 11.78
C VAL A 34 1.76 -3.67 12.14
N ARG A 35 1.24 -4.06 13.32
CA ARG A 35 1.24 -5.48 13.72
C ARG A 35 0.41 -6.34 12.77
N ALA A 36 -0.76 -5.88 12.35
CA ALA A 36 -1.61 -6.57 11.39
C ALA A 36 -0.91 -6.73 10.04
N CYS A 37 -0.24 -5.68 9.54
CA CYS A 37 0.54 -5.73 8.30
C CYS A 37 1.69 -6.73 8.38
N ARG A 38 2.40 -6.80 9.50
CA ARG A 38 3.52 -7.75 9.70
C ARG A 38 3.07 -9.22 9.72
N ALA A 39 1.80 -9.48 10.02
CA ALA A 39 1.22 -10.82 9.99
C ALA A 39 0.79 -11.26 8.57
N ILE A 40 0.78 -10.36 7.58
CA ILE A 40 0.45 -10.69 6.20
C ILE A 40 1.55 -11.60 5.63
N PRO A 41 1.22 -12.73 5.00
CA PRO A 41 2.19 -13.60 4.37
C PRO A 41 3.08 -12.87 3.37
N ARG A 42 4.39 -13.20 3.36
CA ARG A 42 5.44 -12.61 2.50
C ARG A 42 5.82 -11.16 2.84
N VAL A 43 5.19 -10.51 3.82
CA VAL A 43 5.60 -9.19 4.29
C VAL A 43 6.83 -9.36 5.19
N ASP A 44 7.97 -8.84 4.74
CA ASP A 44 9.23 -8.82 5.48
C ASP A 44 9.66 -7.40 5.89
N LEU A 45 9.00 -6.37 5.34
CA LEU A 45 9.31 -4.98 5.62
C LEU A 45 8.02 -4.16 5.74
N VAL A 46 7.91 -3.39 6.83
CA VAL A 46 6.86 -2.36 6.99
C VAL A 46 7.53 -1.01 7.19
N VAL A 47 7.23 -0.07 6.31
CA VAL A 47 7.72 1.32 6.34
C VAL A 47 6.56 2.24 6.68
N VAL A 48 6.67 2.99 7.77
CA VAL A 48 5.73 4.06 8.13
C VAL A 48 6.38 5.40 7.83
N VAL A 49 5.72 6.22 7.03
CA VAL A 49 6.14 7.59 6.76
C VAL A 49 5.23 8.53 7.54
N ASP A 50 5.79 9.09 8.60
CA ASP A 50 5.13 10.10 9.44
C ASP A 50 5.18 11.47 8.74
N ASP A 51 4.06 11.94 8.25
CA ASP A 51 3.95 13.18 7.49
C ASP A 51 3.76 14.41 8.41
N GLY A 52 4.66 14.54 9.39
CA GLY A 52 4.70 15.68 10.29
C GLY A 52 3.63 15.62 11.40
N SER A 53 3.42 14.46 12.01
CA SER A 53 2.52 14.30 13.16
C SER A 53 2.95 15.15 14.36
N VAL A 54 1.99 15.60 15.15
CA VAL A 54 2.24 16.30 16.43
C VAL A 54 2.06 15.37 17.63
N ASP A 55 1.58 14.16 17.41
CA ASP A 55 1.38 13.13 18.43
C ASP A 55 2.50 12.07 18.40
N SER A 56 2.34 10.98 19.16
CA SER A 56 3.30 9.87 19.27
C SER A 56 3.21 8.85 18.11
N THR A 57 2.69 9.21 16.95
CA THR A 57 2.51 8.30 15.80
C THR A 57 3.81 7.57 15.44
N GLN A 58 4.93 8.30 15.31
CA GLN A 58 6.22 7.71 14.92
C GLN A 58 6.72 6.72 15.96
N ASP A 59 6.63 7.05 17.24
CA ASP A 59 7.14 6.21 18.33
C ASP A 59 6.32 4.91 18.45
N HIS A 60 5.01 5.00 18.34
CA HIS A 60 4.13 3.84 18.33
C HIS A 60 4.37 2.93 17.13
N ALA A 61 4.60 3.50 15.94
CA ALA A 61 4.93 2.73 14.74
C ALA A 61 6.27 1.98 14.90
N ARG A 62 7.29 2.67 15.44
CA ARG A 62 8.62 2.08 15.70
C ARG A 62 8.54 0.98 16.74
N ALA A 63 7.83 1.20 17.83
CA ALA A 63 7.62 0.19 18.90
C ALA A 63 6.87 -1.05 18.37
N ALA A 64 6.00 -0.90 17.39
CA ALA A 64 5.32 -2.01 16.70
C ALA A 64 6.20 -2.75 15.68
N GLY A 65 7.44 -2.28 15.42
CA GLY A 65 8.44 -2.92 14.58
C GLY A 65 8.46 -2.42 13.14
N ALA A 66 7.94 -1.24 12.86
CA ALA A 66 8.09 -0.59 11.56
C ALA A 66 9.43 0.16 11.45
N VAL A 67 9.95 0.24 10.23
CA VAL A 67 10.93 1.25 9.86
C VAL A 67 10.20 2.58 9.71
N THR A 68 10.66 3.62 10.40
CA THR A 68 9.97 4.90 10.39
C THR A 68 10.82 5.98 9.75
N VAL A 69 10.20 6.77 8.87
CA VAL A 69 10.75 8.01 8.31
C VAL A 69 9.81 9.14 8.67
N ARG A 70 10.33 10.32 8.97
CA ARG A 70 9.53 11.49 9.32
C ARG A 70 9.81 12.65 8.39
N HIS A 71 8.77 13.29 7.89
CA HIS A 71 8.85 14.58 7.27
C HIS A 71 8.87 15.69 8.34
N SER A 72 9.76 16.66 8.21
CA SER A 72 9.83 17.80 9.13
C SER A 72 8.59 18.69 9.08
N VAL A 73 7.92 18.68 7.93
CA VAL A 73 6.65 19.39 7.66
C VAL A 73 5.73 18.47 6.87
N THR A 74 4.42 18.67 6.99
CA THR A 74 3.43 17.93 6.19
C THR A 74 3.63 18.20 4.70
N ARG A 75 3.78 17.12 3.93
CA ARG A 75 3.99 17.13 2.46
C ARG A 75 2.85 16.49 1.68
N GLY A 76 1.95 15.85 2.39
CA GLY A 76 0.78 15.16 1.84
C GLY A 76 1.01 13.69 1.54
N LYS A 77 -0.10 12.95 1.45
CA LYS A 77 -0.12 11.49 1.32
C LYS A 77 0.69 10.98 0.12
N ALA A 78 0.60 11.64 -1.04
CA ALA A 78 1.34 11.21 -2.24
C ALA A 78 2.85 11.22 -2.02
N THR A 79 3.39 12.33 -1.49
CA THR A 79 4.82 12.46 -1.18
C THR A 79 5.26 11.46 -0.11
N ALA A 80 4.39 11.17 0.88
CA ALA A 80 4.69 10.16 1.89
C ALA A 80 4.78 8.74 1.27
N LEU A 81 3.90 8.41 0.32
CA LEU A 81 3.97 7.15 -0.41
C LEU A 81 5.25 7.04 -1.25
N GLU A 82 5.62 8.10 -1.97
CA GLU A 82 6.86 8.18 -2.75
C GLU A 82 8.09 8.01 -1.84
N THR A 83 8.12 8.70 -0.71
CA THR A 83 9.20 8.57 0.28
C THR A 83 9.31 7.13 0.78
N GLY A 84 8.18 6.49 1.11
CA GLY A 84 8.17 5.11 1.57
C GLY A 84 8.64 4.13 0.51
N ALA A 85 8.20 4.30 -0.74
CA ALA A 85 8.66 3.48 -1.87
C ALA A 85 10.17 3.64 -2.10
N GLY A 86 10.71 4.86 -1.99
CA GLY A 86 12.14 5.13 -2.05
C GLY A 86 12.94 4.42 -0.95
N VAL A 87 12.40 4.39 0.28
CA VAL A 87 13.02 3.65 1.40
C VAL A 87 13.04 2.14 1.13
N VAL A 88 11.98 1.59 0.57
CA VAL A 88 11.93 0.17 0.17
C VAL A 88 12.98 -0.10 -0.90
N ALA A 89 13.07 0.75 -1.94
CA ALA A 89 14.05 0.61 -3.02
C ALA A 89 15.49 0.59 -2.51
N MET A 90 15.82 1.44 -1.55
CA MET A 90 17.16 1.46 -0.92
C MET A 90 17.48 0.21 -0.08
N ARG A 91 16.45 -0.56 0.31
CA ARG A 91 16.59 -1.78 1.12
C ARG A 91 16.48 -3.06 0.32
N ASP A 92 16.16 -2.98 -0.97
CA ASP A 92 16.14 -4.15 -1.85
C ASP A 92 17.58 -4.63 -2.07
N TYR A 93 17.77 -5.93 -2.05
CA TYR A 93 19.07 -6.53 -2.32
C TYR A 93 19.30 -6.61 -3.84
N SER A 94 20.54 -6.38 -4.26
CA SER A 94 20.94 -6.44 -5.67
C SER A 94 20.77 -7.84 -6.32
N ASP A 95 20.77 -8.89 -5.50
CA ASP A 95 20.77 -10.28 -5.95
C ASP A 95 19.43 -10.99 -5.84
N GLY A 96 18.34 -10.24 -5.59
CA GLY A 96 16.99 -10.78 -5.42
C GLY A 96 15.93 -9.95 -6.13
N PRO A 97 14.72 -10.49 -6.33
CA PRO A 97 13.63 -9.72 -6.89
C PRO A 97 13.28 -8.55 -5.98
N ALA A 98 12.99 -7.39 -6.58
CA ALA A 98 12.51 -6.21 -5.86
C ALA A 98 11.23 -6.57 -5.08
N ARG A 99 11.06 -6.02 -3.87
CA ARG A 99 9.83 -6.21 -3.10
C ARG A 99 8.65 -5.60 -3.83
N LEU A 100 7.56 -6.32 -3.83
CA LEU A 100 6.28 -5.78 -4.25
C LEU A 100 5.79 -4.76 -3.22
N LEU A 101 5.19 -3.66 -3.67
CA LEU A 101 4.72 -2.61 -2.78
C LEU A 101 3.24 -2.82 -2.43
N LEU A 102 2.92 -2.85 -1.15
CA LEU A 102 1.56 -2.85 -0.62
C LEU A 102 1.33 -1.54 0.13
N PHE A 103 0.46 -0.68 -0.39
CA PHE A 103 0.09 0.58 0.23
C PHE A 103 -1.13 0.38 1.13
N ILE A 104 -1.05 0.83 2.38
CA ILE A 104 -2.10 0.66 3.40
C ILE A 104 -2.30 1.97 4.15
N ASP A 105 -3.54 2.33 4.46
CA ASP A 105 -3.86 3.50 5.28
C ASP A 105 -3.55 3.23 6.76
N ALA A 106 -3.09 4.26 7.47
CA ALA A 106 -2.63 4.15 8.86
C ALA A 106 -3.76 3.84 9.87
N ASP A 107 -5.01 4.16 9.51
CA ASP A 107 -6.18 4.10 10.37
C ASP A 107 -6.95 2.78 10.37
N LEU A 108 -6.43 1.76 9.69
CA LEU A 108 -7.12 0.46 9.56
C LEU A 108 -7.10 -0.39 10.83
N GLY A 109 -6.11 -0.20 11.72
CA GLY A 109 -5.96 -1.06 12.88
C GLY A 109 -5.84 -2.54 12.49
N ASP A 110 -6.51 -3.42 13.22
CA ASP A 110 -6.47 -4.87 12.98
C ASP A 110 -7.09 -5.28 11.63
N SER A 111 -7.98 -4.45 11.05
CA SER A 111 -8.57 -4.72 9.74
C SER A 111 -7.55 -4.69 8.59
N ALA A 112 -6.36 -4.13 8.81
CA ALA A 112 -5.26 -4.18 7.84
C ALA A 112 -4.86 -5.61 7.46
N ALA A 113 -5.11 -6.60 8.31
CA ALA A 113 -4.88 -8.02 7.99
C ALA A 113 -5.67 -8.49 6.76
N SER A 114 -6.85 -7.92 6.49
CA SER A 114 -7.66 -8.26 5.30
C SER A 114 -6.98 -7.85 3.99
N CYS A 115 -5.97 -6.96 4.03
CA CYS A 115 -5.18 -6.61 2.85
C CYS A 115 -4.28 -7.78 2.36
N ALA A 116 -4.18 -8.87 3.13
CA ALA A 116 -3.54 -10.10 2.68
C ALA A 116 -4.12 -10.63 1.36
N GLU A 117 -5.42 -10.43 1.12
CA GLU A 117 -6.11 -10.84 -0.10
C GLU A 117 -5.63 -10.11 -1.37
N LEU A 118 -4.96 -8.96 -1.21
CA LEU A 118 -4.38 -8.21 -2.32
C LEU A 118 -3.06 -8.82 -2.82
N VAL A 119 -2.45 -9.70 -2.03
CA VAL A 119 -1.11 -10.23 -2.31
C VAL A 119 -1.09 -11.29 -3.42
N PRO A 120 -1.94 -12.36 -3.40
CA PRO A 120 -1.85 -13.43 -4.36
C PRO A 120 -1.99 -12.99 -5.83
N PRO A 121 -2.97 -12.16 -6.24
CA PRO A 121 -3.17 -11.85 -7.66
C PRO A 121 -1.94 -11.24 -8.35
N VAL A 122 -1.10 -10.52 -7.59
CA VAL A 122 0.11 -9.89 -8.14
C VAL A 122 1.31 -10.82 -8.02
N VAL A 123 1.42 -11.62 -6.94
CA VAL A 123 2.49 -12.63 -6.81
C VAL A 123 2.38 -13.69 -7.90
N ASP A 124 1.16 -14.12 -8.17
CA ASP A 124 0.87 -15.17 -9.15
C ASP A 124 0.87 -14.65 -10.60
N GLY A 125 1.22 -13.37 -10.82
CA GLY A 125 1.28 -12.76 -12.16
C GLY A 125 -0.08 -12.65 -12.86
N VAL A 126 -1.18 -12.80 -12.12
CA VAL A 126 -2.55 -12.67 -12.65
C VAL A 126 -2.89 -11.21 -12.95
N ALA A 127 -2.28 -10.28 -12.20
CA ALA A 127 -2.48 -8.85 -12.35
C ALA A 127 -1.21 -8.07 -11.96
N ASP A 128 -0.95 -6.95 -12.63
CA ASP A 128 0.13 -6.02 -12.27
C ASP A 128 -0.22 -5.18 -11.04
N MET A 129 -1.52 -5.02 -10.77
CA MET A 129 -2.03 -4.26 -9.64
C MET A 129 -3.33 -4.85 -9.11
N SER A 130 -3.47 -4.94 -7.78
CA SER A 130 -4.70 -5.26 -7.07
C SER A 130 -5.15 -4.08 -6.22
N ILE A 131 -6.46 -3.82 -6.17
CA ILE A 131 -7.04 -2.68 -5.44
C ILE A 131 -8.18 -3.19 -4.57
N ALA A 132 -8.15 -2.88 -3.27
CA ALA A 132 -9.25 -3.18 -2.38
C ALA A 132 -10.49 -2.35 -2.73
N VAL A 133 -11.64 -3.00 -2.81
CA VAL A 133 -12.93 -2.34 -2.95
C VAL A 133 -13.64 -2.42 -1.59
N PRO A 134 -13.61 -1.35 -0.78
CA PRO A 134 -14.26 -1.37 0.53
C PRO A 134 -15.77 -1.54 0.38
N PRO A 135 -16.44 -2.23 1.32
CA PRO A 135 -17.88 -2.36 1.31
C PRO A 135 -18.56 -0.98 1.34
N LYS A 136 -19.74 -0.90 0.74
CA LYS A 136 -20.52 0.35 0.75
C LYS A 136 -20.85 0.75 2.20
N GLN A 137 -20.28 1.84 2.65
CA GLN A 137 -20.64 2.40 3.96
C GLN A 137 -21.99 3.10 3.84
N SER A 138 -22.98 2.63 4.60
CA SER A 138 -24.28 3.28 4.74
C SER A 138 -24.08 4.61 5.48
N GLY A 139 -24.40 5.75 4.87
CA GLY A 139 -24.44 7.06 5.54
C GLY A 139 -23.41 8.11 5.10
N ALA A 140 -22.50 7.82 4.16
CA ALA A 140 -21.50 8.81 3.71
C ALA A 140 -22.05 9.71 2.57
N GLY A 141 -22.91 10.66 2.88
CA GLY A 141 -23.60 11.52 1.92
C GLY A 141 -22.75 12.44 1.02
N GLY A 142 -21.44 12.56 1.27
CA GLY A 142 -20.54 13.40 0.46
C GLY A 142 -19.64 12.62 -0.51
N ARG A 143 -19.25 11.40 -0.17
CA ARG A 143 -18.30 10.59 -0.95
C ARG A 143 -18.81 10.17 -2.32
N GLY A 144 -20.11 9.99 -2.51
CA GLY A 144 -20.69 9.59 -3.79
C GLY A 144 -20.47 10.58 -4.93
N ARG A 145 -20.37 11.88 -4.65
CA ARG A 145 -20.09 12.92 -5.65
C ARG A 145 -18.63 12.92 -6.06
N VAL A 146 -17.71 12.77 -5.10
CA VAL A 146 -16.26 12.68 -5.35
C VAL A 146 -15.93 11.42 -6.14
N VAL A 147 -16.49 10.27 -5.75
CA VAL A 147 -16.31 9.00 -6.48
C VAL A 147 -16.80 9.11 -7.91
N ARG A 148 -17.98 9.71 -8.16
CA ARG A 148 -18.51 9.92 -9.51
C ARG A 148 -17.63 10.84 -10.33
N ALA A 149 -17.16 11.95 -9.75
CA ALA A 149 -16.27 12.88 -10.45
C ALA A 149 -14.93 12.20 -10.82
N ALA A 150 -14.32 11.47 -9.90
CA ALA A 150 -13.10 10.73 -10.13
C ALA A 150 -13.29 9.64 -11.21
N ARG A 151 -14.36 8.85 -11.13
CA ARG A 151 -14.68 7.85 -12.17
C ARG A 151 -14.85 8.48 -13.55
N ARG A 152 -15.56 9.60 -13.63
CA ARG A 152 -15.76 10.32 -14.90
C ARG A 152 -14.44 10.85 -15.45
N ALA A 153 -13.60 11.47 -14.61
CA ALA A 153 -12.31 11.99 -15.01
C ALA A 153 -11.39 10.89 -15.56
N ILE A 154 -11.27 9.77 -14.83
CA ILE A 154 -10.44 8.63 -15.26
C ILE A 154 -11.02 8.02 -16.56
N SER A 155 -12.34 7.83 -16.64
CA SER A 155 -12.96 7.27 -17.85
C SER A 155 -12.75 8.16 -19.09
N LEU A 156 -12.80 9.48 -18.93
CA LEU A 156 -12.56 10.42 -20.04
C LEU A 156 -11.09 10.44 -20.49
N SER A 157 -10.15 10.25 -19.56
CA SER A 157 -8.71 10.31 -19.88
C SER A 157 -8.13 8.97 -20.34
N THR A 158 -8.68 7.83 -19.90
CA THR A 158 -8.09 6.50 -20.15
C THR A 158 -9.01 5.53 -20.86
N GLY A 159 -10.30 5.84 -21.00
CA GLY A 159 -11.31 4.91 -21.50
C GLY A 159 -11.71 3.82 -20.50
N TRP A 160 -11.03 3.72 -19.33
CA TRP A 160 -11.30 2.72 -18.31
C TRP A 160 -12.25 3.24 -17.23
N LEU A 161 -13.22 2.41 -16.81
CA LEU A 161 -14.19 2.75 -15.77
C LEU A 161 -13.85 2.05 -14.45
N PRO A 162 -13.11 2.69 -13.52
CA PRO A 162 -12.71 2.08 -12.26
C PRO A 162 -13.88 1.87 -11.30
N VAL A 163 -13.86 0.76 -10.56
CA VAL A 163 -14.89 0.45 -9.55
C VAL A 163 -14.70 1.30 -8.30
N ALA A 164 -13.46 1.47 -7.82
CA ALA A 164 -13.12 2.18 -6.59
C ALA A 164 -11.92 3.13 -6.78
N PRO A 165 -12.06 4.25 -7.55
CA PRO A 165 -10.93 5.14 -7.86
C PRO A 165 -10.26 5.77 -6.63
N PRO A 166 -10.95 6.09 -5.51
CA PRO A 166 -10.31 6.67 -4.33
C PRO A 166 -9.84 5.66 -3.29
N SER A 167 -9.74 4.34 -3.61
CA SER A 167 -9.21 3.37 -2.66
C SER A 167 -7.75 3.64 -2.32
N GLY A 168 -7.43 3.68 -1.02
CA GLY A 168 -6.07 3.88 -0.51
C GLY A 168 -5.22 2.61 -0.49
N GLN A 169 -5.87 1.44 -0.43
CA GLN A 169 -5.20 0.15 -0.35
C GLN A 169 -4.92 -0.39 -1.75
N ARG A 170 -3.64 -0.50 -2.11
CA ARG A 170 -3.18 -0.94 -3.44
C ARG A 170 -1.91 -1.74 -3.33
N ARG A 171 -1.72 -2.65 -4.26
CA ARG A 171 -0.48 -3.35 -4.48
C ARG A 171 -0.02 -3.19 -5.92
N LEU A 172 1.27 -3.00 -6.11
CA LEU A 172 1.92 -2.80 -7.41
C LEU A 172 3.11 -3.74 -7.55
N SER A 173 3.32 -4.28 -8.75
CA SER A 173 4.60 -4.79 -9.18
C SER A 173 5.58 -3.62 -9.37
N ARG A 174 6.87 -3.90 -9.28
CA ARG A 174 7.94 -2.94 -9.58
C ARG A 174 8.78 -3.55 -10.69
N GLU A 175 8.55 -3.11 -11.90
CA GLU A 175 9.45 -3.34 -13.03
C GLU A 175 10.45 -2.19 -13.14
#